data_d854291db0f3fa03211f369199a14b8f
#
_entry.id   d854291db0f3fa03211f369199a14b8f
#
_cell.length_a   1.000
_cell.length_b   1.000
_cell.length_c   1.000
_cell.angle_alpha   90.00
_cell.angle_beta   90.00
_cell.angle_gamma   90.00
#
_symmetry.space_group_name_H-M   'P 1'
#
loop_
_entity.id
_entity.type
_entity.pdbx_description
1 polymer ?
#
loop_
_entity_poly.entity_id
_entity_poly.type
_entity_poly.pdbx_seq_one_letter_code
_entity_poly.pdbx_strand_id
1 'polypeptide(L)'
;MHKRFVMVDGPDGSGKGIIVNALKKWAEQQQIKVFNLRDYCRENNRFPEPEEINDFDAIISSEMSYCWVGNALREEIVRKNNRNYSITSTAHAFSLDREILYNMVIIPALKQGKYVFQERGIISSIVYQPVQGNISLTEIMRLPGNKLALQNSPNLLIISQVAPETIMQRLSQRQKQNKAIFEEINFQRRVEQRYNSQWLKNLFESHGSKVVYLDTNFPKTVEETEKEAIKIWEDFLEKN
;
A
#
# COMPACT_ATOMS: atom_id res chain seq x y z
N MET A 1 15.70 -17.61 0.30
CA MET A 1 14.85 -16.73 1.13
C MET A 1 13.42 -16.94 0.66
N HIS A 2 12.49 -17.32 1.53
CA HIS A 2 11.11 -17.57 1.12
C HIS A 2 10.46 -16.28 0.63
N LYS A 3 9.81 -16.34 -0.54
CA LYS A 3 9.17 -15.18 -1.18
C LYS A 3 7.76 -14.98 -0.59
N ARG A 4 7.67 -14.25 0.53
CA ARG A 4 6.47 -14.15 1.37
C ARG A 4 5.93 -12.72 1.58
N PHE A 5 6.52 -11.73 0.90
CA PHE A 5 6.06 -10.35 1.00
C PHE A 5 5.28 -9.93 -0.25
N VAL A 6 3.99 -9.65 -0.06
CA VAL A 6 3.10 -9.09 -1.08
C VAL A 6 2.73 -7.68 -0.69
N MET A 7 2.89 -6.76 -1.61
CA MET A 7 2.38 -5.38 -1.48
C MET A 7 1.30 -5.14 -2.54
N VAL A 8 0.20 -4.54 -2.11
CA VAL A 8 -0.90 -4.13 -2.98
C VAL A 8 -0.97 -2.61 -2.98
N ASP A 9 -0.77 -1.98 -4.13
CA ASP A 9 -0.87 -0.52 -4.26
C ASP A 9 -1.71 -0.13 -5.48
N GLY A 10 -2.03 1.15 -5.62
CA GLY A 10 -2.87 1.69 -6.69
C GLY A 10 -3.59 2.96 -6.27
N PRO A 11 -4.34 3.62 -7.17
CA PRO A 11 -5.10 4.83 -6.88
C PRO A 11 -6.11 4.67 -5.76
N ASP A 12 -6.59 5.78 -5.20
CA ASP A 12 -7.70 5.75 -4.24
C ASP A 12 -8.97 5.20 -4.90
N GLY A 13 -9.71 4.35 -4.17
CA GLY A 13 -10.90 3.70 -4.73
C GLY A 13 -10.63 2.53 -5.67
N SER A 14 -9.38 2.13 -5.90
CA SER A 14 -9.02 1.01 -6.80
C SER A 14 -9.24 -0.39 -6.23
N GLY A 15 -9.81 -0.55 -5.03
CA GLY A 15 -10.10 -1.88 -4.48
C GLY A 15 -8.93 -2.58 -3.76
N LYS A 16 -7.85 -1.89 -3.42
CA LYS A 16 -6.69 -2.46 -2.71
C LYS A 16 -7.07 -3.26 -1.46
N GLY A 17 -7.96 -2.71 -0.64
CA GLY A 17 -8.43 -3.37 0.57
C GLY A 17 -9.15 -4.70 0.28
N ILE A 18 -9.87 -4.81 -0.85
CA ILE A 18 -10.51 -6.04 -1.31
C ILE A 18 -9.44 -7.09 -1.60
N ILE A 19 -8.39 -6.71 -2.33
CA ILE A 19 -7.28 -7.60 -2.70
C ILE A 19 -6.54 -8.10 -1.45
N VAL A 20 -6.20 -7.20 -0.51
CA VAL A 20 -5.53 -7.59 0.74
C VAL A 20 -6.41 -8.49 1.60
N ASN A 21 -7.73 -8.23 1.65
CA ASN A 21 -8.67 -9.09 2.36
C ASN A 21 -8.82 -10.47 1.68
N ALA A 22 -8.73 -10.55 0.36
CA ALA A 22 -8.72 -11.83 -0.36
C ALA A 22 -7.48 -12.67 0.02
N LEU A 23 -6.30 -12.03 0.10
CA LEU A 23 -5.07 -12.70 0.56
C LEU A 23 -5.15 -13.14 2.03
N LYS A 24 -5.81 -12.33 2.88
CA LYS A 24 -6.11 -12.73 4.27
C LYS A 24 -7.00 -13.97 4.30
N LYS A 25 -8.12 -13.98 3.57
CA LYS A 25 -9.04 -15.13 3.49
C LYS A 25 -8.32 -16.38 2.98
N TRP A 26 -7.47 -16.22 1.96
CA TRP A 26 -6.63 -17.32 1.46
C TRP A 26 -5.75 -17.89 2.58
N ALA A 27 -5.05 -17.06 3.32
CA ALA A 27 -4.20 -17.52 4.43
C ALA A 27 -5.01 -18.28 5.50
N GLU A 28 -6.16 -17.75 5.89
CA GLU A 28 -7.06 -18.38 6.88
C GLU A 28 -7.58 -19.75 6.37
N GLN A 29 -7.89 -19.88 5.07
CA GLN A 29 -8.30 -21.16 4.46
C GLN A 29 -7.15 -22.19 4.44
N GLN A 30 -5.90 -21.73 4.36
CA GLN A 30 -4.70 -22.57 4.50
C GLN A 30 -4.31 -22.84 5.98
N GLN A 31 -5.17 -22.48 6.94
CA GLN A 31 -4.93 -22.62 8.40
C GLN A 31 -3.70 -21.82 8.89
N ILE A 32 -3.29 -20.79 8.15
CA ILE A 32 -2.24 -19.84 8.51
C ILE A 32 -2.81 -18.86 9.53
N LYS A 33 -2.18 -18.73 10.69
CA LYS A 33 -2.58 -17.78 11.74
C LYS A 33 -2.24 -16.36 11.33
N VAL A 34 -3.24 -15.50 11.20
CA VAL A 34 -3.10 -14.14 10.68
C VAL A 34 -3.18 -13.11 11.80
N PHE A 35 -2.15 -12.27 11.95
CA PHE A 35 -2.14 -11.08 12.79
C PHE A 35 -2.57 -9.86 11.99
N ASN A 36 -3.64 -9.18 12.41
CA ASN A 36 -4.07 -7.94 11.77
C ASN A 36 -3.45 -6.73 12.47
N LEU A 37 -2.29 -6.30 12.00
CA LEU A 37 -1.56 -5.16 12.55
C LEU A 37 -2.39 -3.86 12.52
N ARG A 38 -3.26 -3.68 11.52
CA ARG A 38 -4.11 -2.48 11.41
C ARG A 38 -5.07 -2.36 12.59
N ASP A 39 -5.73 -3.46 12.93
CA ASP A 39 -6.70 -3.48 14.03
C ASP A 39 -5.98 -3.37 15.37
N TYR A 40 -4.91 -4.12 15.55
CA TYR A 40 -4.07 -4.02 16.75
C TYR A 40 -3.60 -2.58 17.02
N CYS A 41 -3.06 -1.90 16.00
CA CYS A 41 -2.59 -0.52 16.14
C CYS A 41 -3.73 0.47 16.44
N ARG A 42 -4.94 0.26 15.90
CA ARG A 42 -6.10 1.10 16.22
C ARG A 42 -6.54 0.96 17.67
N GLU A 43 -6.53 -0.27 18.18
CA GLU A 43 -6.99 -0.58 19.52
C GLU A 43 -5.97 -0.16 20.60
N ASN A 44 -4.68 -0.35 20.31
CA ASN A 44 -3.61 -0.16 21.27
C ASN A 44 -2.82 1.14 21.12
N ASN A 45 -2.98 1.84 19.98
CA ASN A 45 -2.21 3.05 19.58
C ASN A 45 -0.68 2.86 19.67
N ARG A 46 -0.19 1.64 19.48
CA ARG A 46 1.24 1.28 19.46
C ARG A 46 1.49 0.13 18.49
N PHE A 47 2.74 -0.09 18.11
CA PHE A 47 3.16 -1.32 17.47
C PHE A 47 3.22 -2.48 18.49
N PRO A 48 3.03 -3.74 18.03
CA PRO A 48 3.18 -4.89 18.92
C PRO A 48 4.63 -5.09 19.33
N GLU A 49 4.82 -5.64 20.52
CA GLU A 49 6.10 -6.22 20.89
C GLU A 49 6.33 -7.53 20.12
N PRO A 50 7.60 -7.97 19.93
CA PRO A 50 7.89 -9.18 19.17
C PRO A 50 7.14 -10.42 19.67
N GLU A 51 6.95 -10.55 20.98
CA GLU A 51 6.27 -11.68 21.62
C GLU A 51 4.78 -11.74 21.25
N GLU A 52 4.14 -10.59 21.04
CA GLU A 52 2.71 -10.51 20.71
C GLU A 52 2.39 -11.04 19.31
N ILE A 53 3.40 -11.16 18.45
CA ILE A 53 3.24 -11.64 17.06
C ILE A 53 3.93 -13.00 16.81
N ASN A 54 4.57 -13.59 17.80
CA ASN A 54 5.34 -14.83 17.63
C ASN A 54 4.46 -16.00 17.16
N ASP A 55 3.26 -16.14 17.70
CA ASP A 55 2.34 -17.26 17.40
C ASP A 55 1.59 -17.13 16.08
N PHE A 56 1.88 -16.08 15.29
CA PHE A 56 1.24 -15.83 14.00
C PHE A 56 2.21 -16.13 12.86
N ASP A 57 1.65 -16.61 11.74
CA ASP A 57 2.40 -17.00 10.55
C ASP A 57 2.33 -15.95 9.43
N ALA A 58 1.32 -15.07 9.51
CA ALA A 58 1.09 -13.99 8.54
C ALA A 58 0.73 -12.67 9.22
N ILE A 59 1.12 -11.56 8.61
CA ILE A 59 0.81 -10.20 9.06
C ILE A 59 0.08 -9.44 7.97
N ILE A 60 -1.09 -8.87 8.32
CA ILE A 60 -1.78 -7.88 7.49
C ILE A 60 -1.33 -6.49 7.94
N SER A 61 -0.69 -5.77 7.03
CA SER A 61 -0.16 -4.43 7.27
C SER A 61 -0.76 -3.38 6.35
N SER A 62 -0.55 -2.11 6.65
CA SER A 62 -0.84 -1.01 5.73
C SER A 62 0.02 0.21 6.02
N GLU A 63 0.32 0.99 4.99
CA GLU A 63 0.78 2.37 5.11
C GLU A 63 -0.37 3.33 4.75
N MET A 64 -0.57 4.38 5.46
CA MET A 64 0.07 4.75 6.74
C MET A 64 -0.32 3.75 7.84
N SER A 65 0.55 3.60 8.85
CA SER A 65 0.22 2.82 10.05
C SER A 65 -1.01 3.41 10.79
N TYR A 66 -1.59 2.65 11.71
CA TYR A 66 -2.75 3.08 12.50
C TYR A 66 -2.40 3.49 13.94
N CYS A 67 -1.14 3.81 14.19
CA CYS A 67 -0.66 4.34 15.46
C CYS A 67 0.43 5.41 15.23
N TRP A 68 0.75 6.18 16.25
CA TRP A 68 1.81 7.20 16.26
C TRP A 68 1.80 8.13 15.06
N VAL A 69 2.93 8.15 14.31
CA VAL A 69 3.13 9.02 13.12
C VAL A 69 2.05 8.75 12.07
N GLY A 70 1.67 7.48 11.87
CA GLY A 70 0.63 7.11 10.92
C GLY A 70 -0.73 7.70 11.26
N ASN A 71 -1.10 7.77 12.54
CA ASN A 71 -2.31 8.48 12.97
C ASN A 71 -2.22 9.99 12.73
N ALA A 72 -1.08 10.60 13.06
CA ALA A 72 -0.85 12.01 12.79
C ALA A 72 -0.94 12.33 11.29
N LEU A 73 -0.37 11.47 10.44
CA LEU A 73 -0.48 11.58 8.98
C LEU A 73 -1.94 11.54 8.51
N ARG A 74 -2.75 10.63 9.04
CA ARG A 74 -4.17 10.50 8.68
C ARG A 74 -4.97 11.74 9.05
N GLU A 75 -4.80 12.23 10.28
CA GLU A 75 -5.62 13.31 10.84
C GLU A 75 -5.14 14.69 10.37
N GLU A 76 -3.83 14.88 10.19
CA GLU A 76 -3.27 16.21 9.91
C GLU A 76 -2.95 16.43 8.43
N ILE A 77 -2.46 15.43 7.72
CA ILE A 77 -1.96 15.60 6.34
C ILE A 77 -2.96 15.08 5.30
N VAL A 78 -3.55 13.91 5.54
CA VAL A 78 -4.43 13.28 4.54
C VAL A 78 -5.87 13.77 4.67
N ARG A 79 -6.34 13.96 5.89
CA ARG A 79 -7.68 14.48 6.15
C ARG A 79 -7.80 15.91 5.65
N LYS A 80 -8.85 16.19 4.87
CA LYS A 80 -9.12 17.55 4.38
C LYS A 80 -9.32 18.51 5.57
N ASN A 81 -8.48 19.52 5.66
CA ASN A 81 -8.51 20.58 6.66
C ASN A 81 -7.95 21.89 6.05
N ASN A 82 -7.92 22.97 6.83
CA ASN A 82 -7.41 24.27 6.36
C ASN A 82 -5.91 24.48 6.66
N ARG A 83 -5.20 23.44 7.11
CA ARG A 83 -3.76 23.49 7.40
C ARG A 83 -2.98 23.11 6.14
N ASN A 84 -1.93 23.86 5.84
CA ASN A 84 -1.07 23.62 4.70
C ASN A 84 0.30 23.13 5.17
N TYR A 85 0.60 21.88 4.87
CA TYR A 85 1.91 21.29 5.12
C TYR A 85 2.75 21.33 3.85
N SER A 86 4.06 21.63 3.99
CA SER A 86 4.95 21.56 2.83
C SER A 86 5.05 20.13 2.31
N ILE A 87 5.24 19.98 1.01
CA ILE A 87 5.42 18.65 0.41
C ILE A 87 6.64 17.92 0.99
N THR A 88 7.69 18.68 1.34
CA THR A 88 8.89 18.13 1.99
C THR A 88 8.57 17.60 3.38
N SER A 89 7.87 18.37 4.23
CA SER A 89 7.45 17.90 5.56
C SER A 89 6.57 16.65 5.46
N THR A 90 5.64 16.65 4.50
CA THR A 90 4.78 15.51 4.20
C THR A 90 5.61 14.28 3.82
N ALA A 91 6.58 14.42 2.92
CA ALA A 91 7.44 13.33 2.49
C ALA A 91 8.27 12.74 3.65
N HIS A 92 8.83 13.60 4.50
CA HIS A 92 9.57 13.18 5.71
C HIS A 92 8.66 12.41 6.68
N ALA A 93 7.46 12.89 6.94
CA ALA A 93 6.52 12.24 7.85
C ALA A 93 6.10 10.84 7.35
N PHE A 94 5.79 10.69 6.05
CA PHE A 94 5.52 9.37 5.45
C PHE A 94 6.73 8.44 5.50
N SER A 95 7.94 8.99 5.28
CA SER A 95 9.17 8.21 5.39
C SER A 95 9.42 7.73 6.81
N LEU A 96 9.18 8.56 7.82
CA LEU A 96 9.34 8.20 9.22
C LEU A 96 8.36 7.09 9.65
N ASP A 97 7.08 7.21 9.31
CA ASP A 97 6.08 6.16 9.59
C ASP A 97 6.50 4.81 8.98
N ARG A 98 6.97 4.83 7.74
CA ARG A 98 7.48 3.65 7.02
C ARG A 98 8.71 3.07 7.68
N GLU A 99 9.66 3.91 8.05
CA GLU A 99 10.90 3.46 8.71
C GLU A 99 10.60 2.71 10.01
N ILE A 100 9.70 3.25 10.84
CA ILE A 100 9.27 2.61 12.08
C ILE A 100 8.57 1.29 11.78
N LEU A 101 7.58 1.28 10.88
CA LEU A 101 6.84 0.07 10.49
C LEU A 101 7.77 -1.05 9.99
N TYR A 102 8.72 -0.71 9.14
CA TYR A 102 9.65 -1.71 8.59
C TYR A 102 10.60 -2.27 9.64
N ASN A 103 11.17 -1.41 10.49
CA ASN A 103 12.09 -1.85 11.54
C ASN A 103 11.40 -2.63 12.65
N MET A 104 10.21 -2.21 13.07
CA MET A 104 9.50 -2.83 14.19
C MET A 104 8.74 -4.11 13.80
N VAL A 105 8.23 -4.19 12.57
CA VAL A 105 7.30 -5.28 12.20
C VAL A 105 7.74 -6.00 10.92
N ILE A 106 7.87 -5.31 9.78
CA ILE A 106 7.98 -5.97 8.48
C ILE A 106 9.27 -6.78 8.36
N ILE A 107 10.41 -6.16 8.65
CA ILE A 107 11.71 -6.83 8.55
C ILE A 107 11.85 -7.99 9.56
N PRO A 108 11.48 -7.83 10.84
CA PRO A 108 11.47 -8.93 11.80
C PRO A 108 10.56 -10.09 11.36
N ALA A 109 9.35 -9.81 10.88
CA ALA A 109 8.41 -10.82 10.41
C ALA A 109 8.98 -11.62 9.21
N LEU A 110 9.55 -10.94 8.24
CA LEU A 110 10.16 -11.58 7.07
C LEU A 110 11.39 -12.44 7.46
N LYS A 111 12.21 -11.98 8.42
CA LYS A 111 13.33 -12.78 8.96
C LYS A 111 12.85 -14.06 9.66
N GLN A 112 11.70 -14.02 10.31
CA GLN A 112 11.05 -15.19 10.93
C GLN A 112 10.33 -16.09 9.90
N GLY A 113 10.34 -15.73 8.62
CA GLY A 113 9.68 -16.49 7.57
C GLY A 113 8.16 -16.33 7.55
N LYS A 114 7.61 -15.29 8.16
CA LYS A 114 6.17 -15.01 8.15
C LYS A 114 5.74 -14.42 6.79
N TYR A 115 4.48 -14.61 6.42
CA TYR A 115 3.87 -13.90 5.31
C TYR A 115 3.58 -12.45 5.69
N VAL A 116 3.77 -11.53 4.77
CA VAL A 116 3.37 -10.12 4.92
C VAL A 116 2.49 -9.72 3.74
N PHE A 117 1.26 -9.30 4.02
CA PHE A 117 0.32 -8.76 3.06
C PHE A 117 0.07 -7.29 3.41
N GLN A 118 0.66 -6.39 2.62
CA GLN A 118 0.67 -4.96 2.93
C GLN A 118 -0.17 -4.17 1.93
N GLU A 119 -1.09 -3.35 2.45
CA GLU A 119 -1.81 -2.35 1.65
C GLU A 119 -1.02 -1.05 1.62
N ARG A 120 -0.66 -0.59 0.42
CA ARG A 120 0.19 0.58 0.16
C ARG A 120 1.62 0.42 0.65
N GLY A 121 2.48 1.30 0.14
CA GLY A 121 3.88 1.35 0.51
C GLY A 121 4.57 2.57 -0.09
N ILE A 122 5.88 2.46 -0.25
CA ILE A 122 6.70 3.51 -0.87
C ILE A 122 6.19 3.94 -2.25
N ILE A 123 5.52 3.05 -2.99
CA ILE A 123 4.93 3.34 -4.29
C ILE A 123 3.99 4.52 -4.19
N SER A 124 3.10 4.55 -3.19
CA SER A 124 2.21 5.68 -2.96
C SER A 124 2.99 6.99 -2.83
N SER A 125 4.11 7.03 -2.10
CA SER A 125 4.95 8.23 -2.00
C SER A 125 5.56 8.62 -3.36
N ILE A 126 6.13 7.66 -4.09
CA ILE A 126 6.76 7.88 -5.40
C ILE A 126 5.75 8.37 -6.46
N VAL A 127 4.51 7.91 -6.37
CA VAL A 127 3.46 8.27 -7.32
C VAL A 127 2.80 9.60 -6.96
N TYR A 128 2.35 9.76 -5.71
CA TYR A 128 1.51 10.90 -5.31
C TYR A 128 2.31 12.18 -5.02
N GLN A 129 3.43 12.11 -4.31
CA GLN A 129 4.13 13.30 -3.84
C GLN A 129 4.63 14.19 -4.99
N PRO A 130 5.20 13.67 -6.10
CA PRO A 130 5.57 14.52 -7.23
C PRO A 130 4.38 15.13 -8.00
N VAL A 131 3.18 14.59 -7.80
CA VAL A 131 1.95 15.14 -8.38
C VAL A 131 1.35 16.22 -7.47
N GLN A 132 1.55 16.10 -6.17
CA GLN A 132 1.05 17.03 -5.14
C GLN A 132 1.88 18.31 -5.01
N GLY A 133 3.19 18.24 -5.30
CA GLY A 133 4.06 19.39 -5.13
C GLY A 133 5.44 19.21 -5.77
N ASN A 134 6.26 20.25 -5.64
CA ASN A 134 7.60 20.27 -6.21
C ASN A 134 8.61 19.54 -5.29
N ILE A 135 8.69 18.23 -5.46
CA ILE A 135 9.71 17.38 -4.83
C ILE A 135 10.20 16.36 -5.86
N SER A 136 11.50 16.17 -5.95
CA SER A 136 12.09 15.25 -6.92
C SER A 136 11.96 13.79 -6.45
N LEU A 137 11.89 12.87 -7.42
CA LEU A 137 11.92 11.43 -7.12
C LEU A 137 13.17 11.02 -6.36
N THR A 138 14.31 11.63 -6.70
CA THR A 138 15.59 11.35 -6.04
C THR A 138 15.55 11.73 -4.56
N GLU A 139 14.95 12.89 -4.22
CA GLU A 139 14.77 13.30 -2.82
C GLU A 139 13.86 12.33 -2.09
N ILE A 140 12.70 11.97 -2.69
CA ILE A 140 11.78 11.01 -2.08
C ILE A 140 12.48 9.68 -1.81
N MET A 141 13.16 9.11 -2.80
CA MET A 141 13.79 7.79 -2.66
C MET A 141 14.96 7.76 -1.68
N ARG A 142 15.62 8.90 -1.45
CA ARG A 142 16.75 9.02 -0.50
C ARG A 142 16.31 9.15 0.96
N LEU A 143 15.06 9.46 1.24
CA LEU A 143 14.57 9.53 2.63
C LEU A 143 14.76 8.16 3.33
N PRO A 144 15.17 8.13 4.61
CA PRO A 144 15.61 6.92 5.30
C PRO A 144 14.62 5.76 5.18
N GLY A 145 13.35 5.96 5.55
CA GLY A 145 12.32 4.92 5.48
C GLY A 145 11.99 4.48 4.04
N ASN A 146 12.10 5.40 3.08
CA ASN A 146 11.90 5.09 1.67
C ASN A 146 13.04 4.22 1.11
N LYS A 147 14.27 4.58 1.43
CA LYS A 147 15.45 3.78 1.09
C LYS A 147 15.37 2.37 1.71
N LEU A 148 15.00 2.31 3.00
CA LEU A 148 14.82 1.05 3.72
C LEU A 148 13.76 0.15 3.04
N ALA A 149 12.62 0.71 2.64
CA ALA A 149 11.57 -0.02 1.96
C ALA A 149 11.97 -0.50 0.55
N LEU A 150 12.72 0.29 -0.20
CA LEU A 150 13.26 -0.14 -1.49
C LEU A 150 14.27 -1.29 -1.34
N GLN A 151 15.11 -1.26 -0.31
CA GLN A 151 16.04 -2.36 0.01
C GLN A 151 15.32 -3.64 0.47
N ASN A 152 14.11 -3.52 1.00
CA ASN A 152 13.24 -4.61 1.42
C ASN A 152 11.96 -4.64 0.58
N SER A 153 12.09 -4.51 -0.72
CA SER A 153 10.98 -4.49 -1.67
C SER A 153 10.14 -5.77 -1.61
N PRO A 154 8.83 -5.71 -1.89
CA PRO A 154 7.99 -6.89 -1.90
C PRO A 154 8.47 -7.90 -2.94
N ASN A 155 8.25 -9.18 -2.67
CA ASN A 155 8.51 -10.23 -3.66
C ASN A 155 7.48 -10.18 -4.80
N LEU A 156 6.21 -9.91 -4.45
CA LEU A 156 5.11 -9.68 -5.38
C LEU A 156 4.51 -8.30 -5.13
N LEU A 157 4.48 -7.48 -6.17
CA LEU A 157 3.80 -6.20 -6.18
C LEU A 157 2.57 -6.31 -7.08
N ILE A 158 1.38 -6.17 -6.48
CA ILE A 158 0.12 -6.12 -7.21
C ILE A 158 -0.31 -4.64 -7.32
N ILE A 159 -0.34 -4.11 -8.53
CA ILE A 159 -0.84 -2.77 -8.81
C ILE A 159 -2.29 -2.89 -9.26
N SER A 160 -3.21 -2.42 -8.41
CA SER A 160 -4.64 -2.37 -8.73
C SER A 160 -4.90 -1.26 -9.73
N GLN A 161 -5.32 -1.62 -10.94
CA GLN A 161 -5.65 -0.70 -12.03
C GLN A 161 -7.13 -0.33 -12.02
N VAL A 162 -7.41 0.94 -12.21
CA VAL A 162 -8.76 1.47 -12.32
C VAL A 162 -8.74 2.79 -13.10
N ALA A 163 -9.69 2.97 -14.00
CA ALA A 163 -9.82 4.20 -14.78
C ALA A 163 -10.19 5.39 -13.89
N PRO A 164 -9.66 6.59 -14.16
CA PRO A 164 -9.96 7.79 -13.37
C PRO A 164 -11.47 8.08 -13.25
N GLU A 165 -12.22 7.83 -14.29
CA GLU A 165 -13.68 8.01 -14.33
C GLU A 165 -14.38 7.06 -13.33
N THR A 166 -13.94 5.81 -13.25
CA THR A 166 -14.44 4.83 -12.27
C THR A 166 -14.06 5.23 -10.85
N ILE A 167 -12.85 5.77 -10.64
CA ILE A 167 -12.44 6.33 -9.33
C ILE A 167 -13.40 7.43 -8.93
N MET A 168 -13.63 8.40 -9.79
CA MET A 168 -14.51 9.53 -9.53
C MET A 168 -15.94 9.08 -9.17
N GLN A 169 -16.47 8.10 -9.91
CA GLN A 169 -17.76 7.50 -9.61
C GLN A 169 -17.80 6.84 -8.22
N ARG A 170 -16.78 6.05 -7.87
CA ARG A 170 -16.69 5.38 -6.56
C ARG A 170 -16.51 6.37 -5.41
N LEU A 171 -15.74 7.44 -5.61
CA LEU A 171 -15.53 8.48 -4.61
C LEU A 171 -16.77 9.35 -4.40
N SER A 172 -17.50 9.70 -5.48
CA SER A 172 -18.74 10.49 -5.39
C SER A 172 -19.85 9.79 -4.63
N GLN A 173 -19.88 8.46 -4.65
CA GLN A 173 -20.80 7.66 -3.83
C GLN A 173 -20.48 7.71 -2.33
N ARG A 174 -19.25 8.07 -1.96
CA ARG A 174 -18.78 8.16 -0.56
C ARG A 174 -18.84 9.58 0.01
N GLN A 175 -18.87 10.62 -0.81
CA GLN A 175 -18.86 12.02 -0.41
C GLN A 175 -19.83 12.84 -1.25
N LYS A 176 -20.80 13.48 -0.57
CA LYS A 176 -21.65 14.52 -1.20
C LYS A 176 -20.86 15.82 -1.22
N GLN A 177 -20.19 16.23 -2.31
CA GLN A 177 -19.97 17.65 -2.68
C GLN A 177 -19.20 17.87 -4.00
N ASN A 178 -19.70 18.83 -4.81
CA ASN A 178 -19.61 18.95 -6.26
C ASN A 178 -18.72 20.09 -6.80
N LYS A 179 -17.63 20.53 -6.23
CA LYS A 179 -16.91 21.70 -6.80
C LYS A 179 -15.48 21.48 -7.31
N ALA A 180 -14.85 20.34 -7.07
CA ALA A 180 -13.46 20.07 -7.46
C ALA A 180 -13.32 18.95 -8.52
N ILE A 181 -14.38 18.59 -9.25
CA ILE A 181 -14.39 17.37 -10.09
C ILE A 181 -13.31 17.41 -11.18
N PHE A 182 -13.09 18.55 -11.84
CA PHE A 182 -12.12 18.65 -12.94
C PHE A 182 -10.67 18.65 -12.44
N GLU A 183 -10.38 19.32 -11.33
CA GLU A 183 -9.03 19.30 -10.74
C GLU A 183 -8.73 17.91 -10.16
N GLU A 184 -9.71 17.23 -9.54
CA GLU A 184 -9.56 15.88 -9.04
C GLU A 184 -9.36 14.86 -10.15
N ILE A 185 -10.11 14.90 -11.25
CA ILE A 185 -9.93 13.95 -12.35
C ILE A 185 -8.57 14.12 -13.06
N ASN A 186 -8.10 15.35 -13.24
CA ASN A 186 -6.77 15.59 -13.80
C ASN A 186 -5.66 15.12 -12.87
N PHE A 187 -5.86 15.25 -11.56
CA PHE A 187 -4.97 14.67 -10.58
C PHE A 187 -4.96 13.14 -10.69
N GLN A 188 -6.13 12.50 -10.73
CA GLN A 188 -6.25 11.05 -10.87
C GLN A 188 -5.61 10.53 -12.17
N ARG A 189 -5.77 11.22 -13.30
CA ARG A 189 -5.10 10.86 -14.55
C ARG A 189 -3.57 10.91 -14.43
N ARG A 190 -3.00 11.91 -13.77
CA ARG A 190 -1.55 11.98 -13.52
C ARG A 190 -1.09 10.84 -12.60
N VAL A 191 -1.85 10.52 -11.57
CA VAL A 191 -1.59 9.40 -10.67
C VAL A 191 -1.62 8.08 -11.42
N GLU A 192 -2.67 7.83 -12.23
CA GLU A 192 -2.80 6.63 -13.05
C GLU A 192 -1.62 6.46 -14.02
N GLN A 193 -1.26 7.52 -14.76
CA GLN A 193 -0.11 7.49 -15.67
C GLN A 193 1.18 7.08 -14.97
N ARG A 194 1.37 7.52 -13.72
CA ARG A 194 2.56 7.14 -12.94
C ARG A 194 2.52 5.69 -12.49
N TYR A 195 1.37 5.19 -12.03
CA TYR A 195 1.22 3.76 -11.70
C TYR A 195 1.45 2.86 -12.90
N ASN A 196 1.03 3.26 -14.09
CA ASN A 196 1.16 2.50 -15.33
C ASN A 196 2.49 2.73 -16.05
N SER A 197 3.40 3.55 -15.49
CA SER A 197 4.66 3.87 -16.15
C SER A 197 5.62 2.68 -16.16
N GLN A 198 6.27 2.45 -17.31
CA GLN A 198 7.32 1.43 -17.42
C GLN A 198 8.47 1.70 -16.45
N TRP A 199 8.73 2.98 -16.16
CA TRP A 199 9.75 3.37 -15.18
C TRP A 199 9.45 2.80 -13.79
N LEU A 200 8.20 2.91 -13.29
CA LEU A 200 7.81 2.38 -11.99
C LEU A 200 7.97 0.86 -11.94
N LYS A 201 7.50 0.18 -12.98
CA LYS A 201 7.66 -1.26 -13.11
C LYS A 201 9.14 -1.67 -13.07
N ASN A 202 9.98 -1.05 -13.89
CA ASN A 202 11.41 -1.34 -13.94
C ASN A 202 12.10 -1.07 -12.59
N LEU A 203 11.70 -0.03 -11.87
CA LEU A 203 12.23 0.27 -10.54
C LEU A 203 12.03 -0.92 -9.59
N PHE A 204 10.82 -1.46 -9.48
CA PHE A 204 10.54 -2.56 -8.57
C PHE A 204 11.10 -3.89 -9.06
N GLU A 205 11.08 -4.14 -10.35
CA GLU A 205 11.72 -5.34 -10.94
C GLU A 205 13.23 -5.35 -10.71
N SER A 206 13.90 -4.19 -10.79
CA SER A 206 15.33 -4.07 -10.46
C SER A 206 15.64 -4.31 -8.97
N HIS A 207 14.66 -4.20 -8.10
CA HIS A 207 14.74 -4.54 -6.67
C HIS A 207 14.24 -5.97 -6.37
N GLY A 208 14.00 -6.79 -7.38
CA GLY A 208 13.62 -8.20 -7.23
C GLY A 208 12.13 -8.46 -7.05
N SER A 209 11.28 -7.47 -7.25
CA SER A 209 9.83 -7.66 -7.21
C SER A 209 9.32 -8.24 -8.53
N LYS A 210 8.35 -9.17 -8.47
CA LYS A 210 7.47 -9.44 -9.60
C LYS A 210 6.34 -8.43 -9.59
N VAL A 211 6.19 -7.63 -10.65
CA VAL A 211 5.14 -6.64 -10.77
C VAL A 211 3.99 -7.20 -11.61
N VAL A 212 2.77 -7.17 -11.06
CA VAL A 212 1.55 -7.64 -11.71
C VAL A 212 0.49 -6.55 -11.62
N TYR A 213 -0.24 -6.32 -12.70
CA TYR A 213 -1.36 -5.41 -12.75
C TYR A 213 -2.66 -6.19 -12.64
N LEU A 214 -3.55 -5.76 -11.74
CA LEU A 214 -4.88 -6.33 -11.56
C LEU A 214 -5.93 -5.28 -11.90
N ASP A 215 -6.68 -5.52 -12.96
CA ASP A 215 -7.78 -4.66 -13.37
C ASP A 215 -8.98 -4.81 -12.43
N THR A 216 -9.51 -3.68 -11.96
CA THR A 216 -10.68 -3.61 -11.08
C THR A 216 -11.79 -2.72 -11.64
N ASN A 217 -11.74 -2.42 -12.94
CA ASN A 217 -12.78 -1.64 -13.60
C ASN A 217 -14.12 -2.42 -13.66
N PHE A 218 -15.19 -1.65 -13.73
CA PHE A 218 -16.50 -2.21 -14.10
C PHE A 218 -16.42 -2.85 -15.51
N PRO A 219 -17.09 -3.99 -15.78
CA PRO A 219 -18.09 -4.66 -14.96
C PRO A 219 -17.57 -5.67 -13.93
N LYS A 220 -16.25 -5.74 -13.69
CA LYS A 220 -15.65 -6.70 -12.78
C LYS A 220 -16.19 -6.56 -11.36
N THR A 221 -16.68 -7.66 -10.81
CA THR A 221 -17.24 -7.73 -9.46
C THR A 221 -16.16 -7.82 -8.38
N VAL A 222 -16.58 -7.66 -7.13
CA VAL A 222 -15.70 -7.86 -5.97
C VAL A 222 -15.21 -9.31 -5.91
N GLU A 223 -16.11 -10.27 -6.11
CA GLU A 223 -15.80 -11.70 -6.09
C GLU A 223 -14.80 -12.11 -7.19
N GLU A 224 -14.94 -11.55 -8.38
CA GLU A 224 -14.00 -11.78 -9.49
C GLU A 224 -12.61 -11.18 -9.15
N THR A 225 -12.58 -9.99 -8.55
CA THR A 225 -11.35 -9.36 -8.09
C THR A 225 -10.66 -10.19 -7.01
N GLU A 226 -11.43 -10.69 -6.02
CA GLU A 226 -10.90 -11.57 -4.97
C GLU A 226 -10.30 -12.86 -5.55
N LYS A 227 -11.03 -13.53 -6.44
CA LYS A 227 -10.56 -14.77 -7.11
C LYS A 227 -9.29 -14.56 -7.91
N GLU A 228 -9.23 -13.47 -8.68
CA GLU A 228 -8.03 -13.17 -9.47
C GLU A 228 -6.83 -12.81 -8.59
N ALA A 229 -7.05 -12.07 -7.50
CA ALA A 229 -5.99 -11.75 -6.54
C ALA A 229 -5.39 -13.02 -5.91
N ILE A 230 -6.24 -13.97 -5.50
CA ILE A 230 -5.82 -15.26 -4.96
C ILE A 230 -5.04 -16.04 -6.03
N LYS A 231 -5.56 -16.13 -7.25
CA LYS A 231 -4.88 -16.81 -8.36
C LYS A 231 -3.50 -16.21 -8.66
N ILE A 232 -3.38 -14.89 -8.70
CA ILE A 232 -2.08 -14.21 -8.90
C ILE A 232 -1.08 -14.63 -7.81
N TRP A 233 -1.56 -14.74 -6.57
CA TRP A 233 -0.72 -15.14 -5.43
C TRP A 233 -0.31 -16.62 -5.52
N GLU A 234 -1.24 -17.53 -5.80
CA GLU A 234 -0.97 -18.96 -5.96
C GLU A 234 -0.02 -19.22 -7.11
N ASP A 235 -0.28 -18.63 -8.30
CA ASP A 235 0.62 -18.69 -9.47
C ASP A 235 2.03 -18.13 -9.17
N PHE A 236 2.13 -17.20 -8.22
CA PHE A 236 3.42 -16.68 -7.78
C PHE A 236 4.14 -17.66 -6.86
N LEU A 237 3.43 -18.31 -5.95
CA LEU A 237 4.01 -19.32 -5.03
C LEU A 237 4.51 -20.55 -5.77
N GLU A 238 3.74 -21.05 -6.76
CA GLU A 238 4.09 -22.23 -7.56
C GLU A 238 5.38 -22.06 -8.38
N LYS A 239 5.67 -20.82 -8.81
CA LYS A 239 6.83 -20.52 -9.68
C LYS A 239 8.08 -20.13 -8.92
N ASN A 240 8.05 -20.11 -7.59
CA ASN A 240 9.12 -19.57 -6.75
C ASN A 240 9.32 -20.33 -5.45
#